data_d4af53185fd0241f6f89d8e4703cd0d0
#
_entry.id   d4af53185fd0241f6f89d8e4703cd0d0
#
_cell.length_a   1.000
_cell.length_b   1.000
_cell.length_c   1.000
_cell.angle_alpha   90.00
_cell.angle_beta   90.00
_cell.angle_gamma   90.00
#
_symmetry.space_group_name_H-M   'P 1'
#
loop_
_entity.id
_entity.type
_entity.pdbx_description
1 polymer ?
#
loop_
_entity_poly.entity_id
_entity_poly.type
_entity_poly.pdbx_seq_one_letter_code
_entity_poly.pdbx_strand_id
1 'polypeptide(L)'
;MVGSIICGVDESASARGAAAVARGLSRKLGLRLVFVRVVDEGTSRETFEAAAERLELFMTDTSDAGSSTEWLVETGHPADRLVAAAEDADASMIVVGSHGPRSSLLGSISAEVSRRAPCPVVVVPPGAEDGLNPGRAARGDRDGRRSGAGVSNAGGIVRFDLGARQT
;
A
#
# COMPACT_ATOMS: atom_id res chain seq x y z
N MET A 1 11.90 6.93 -17.88
CA MET A 1 11.73 6.82 -16.41
C MET A 1 10.63 5.80 -16.16
N VAL A 2 10.84 4.86 -15.28
CA VAL A 2 9.80 3.88 -14.92
C VAL A 2 8.87 4.57 -13.92
N GLY A 3 7.58 4.70 -14.26
CA GLY A 3 6.59 5.28 -13.37
C GLY A 3 6.41 4.47 -12.09
N SER A 4 5.71 5.03 -11.11
CA SER A 4 5.46 4.38 -9.83
C SER A 4 3.97 4.28 -9.50
N ILE A 5 3.64 3.34 -8.63
CA ILE A 5 2.33 3.18 -7.99
C ILE A 5 2.50 3.53 -6.52
N ILE A 6 1.72 4.48 -6.03
CA ILE A 6 1.62 4.76 -4.60
C ILE A 6 0.43 3.96 -4.05
N CYS A 7 0.64 3.18 -3.01
CA CYS A 7 -0.43 2.45 -2.35
C CYS A 7 -0.54 2.85 -0.88
N GLY A 8 -1.66 3.48 -0.52
CA GLY A 8 -1.98 3.80 0.86
C GLY A 8 -2.37 2.54 1.62
N VAL A 9 -1.70 2.28 2.75
CA VAL A 9 -1.96 1.12 3.60
C VAL A 9 -2.17 1.53 5.05
N ASP A 10 -3.12 0.88 5.68
CA ASP A 10 -3.36 0.89 7.11
C ASP A 10 -3.59 -0.54 7.61
N GLU A 11 -4.04 -0.71 8.83
CA GLU A 11 -4.29 -2.05 9.38
C GLU A 11 -5.65 -2.64 8.96
N SER A 12 -6.42 -1.95 8.12
CA SER A 12 -7.74 -2.38 7.70
C SER A 12 -7.71 -3.54 6.70
N ALA A 13 -8.81 -4.29 6.64
CA ALA A 13 -8.99 -5.34 5.65
C ALA A 13 -9.00 -4.78 4.21
N SER A 14 -9.55 -3.57 4.01
CA SER A 14 -9.58 -2.92 2.70
C SER A 14 -8.19 -2.52 2.21
N ALA A 15 -7.27 -2.16 3.12
CA ALA A 15 -5.89 -1.90 2.76
C ALA A 15 -5.15 -3.14 2.26
N ARG A 16 -5.46 -4.33 2.81
CA ARG A 16 -4.91 -5.59 2.29
C ARG A 16 -5.35 -5.86 0.86
N GLY A 17 -6.63 -5.63 0.56
CA GLY A 17 -7.15 -5.71 -0.80
C GLY A 17 -6.48 -4.71 -1.74
N ALA A 18 -6.34 -3.46 -1.31
CA ALA A 18 -5.65 -2.42 -2.07
C ALA A 18 -4.19 -2.82 -2.37
N ALA A 19 -3.48 -3.36 -1.37
CA ALA A 19 -2.11 -3.82 -1.55
C ALA A 19 -2.00 -4.99 -2.55
N ALA A 20 -2.93 -5.95 -2.51
CA ALA A 20 -2.95 -7.06 -3.47
C ALA A 20 -3.20 -6.55 -4.90
N VAL A 21 -4.14 -5.62 -5.08
CA VAL A 21 -4.40 -4.95 -6.36
C VAL A 21 -3.18 -4.19 -6.85
N ALA A 22 -2.57 -3.38 -5.99
CA ALA A 22 -1.40 -2.57 -6.33
C ALA A 22 -0.21 -3.44 -6.79
N ARG A 23 0.05 -4.57 -6.12
CA ARG A 23 1.05 -5.55 -6.55
C ARG A 23 0.74 -6.17 -7.89
N GLY A 24 -0.52 -6.56 -8.10
CA GLY A 24 -0.96 -7.11 -9.39
C GLY A 24 -0.75 -6.12 -10.54
N LEU A 25 -1.07 -4.85 -10.32
CA LEU A 25 -0.85 -3.78 -11.29
C LEU A 25 0.64 -3.50 -11.51
N SER A 26 1.42 -3.40 -10.45
CA SER A 26 2.88 -3.19 -10.52
C SER A 26 3.54 -4.24 -11.39
N ARG A 27 3.24 -5.53 -11.17
CA ARG A 27 3.78 -6.63 -11.99
C ARG A 27 3.34 -6.57 -13.45
N LYS A 28 2.05 -6.32 -13.70
CA LYS A 28 1.50 -6.27 -15.07
C LYS A 28 2.02 -5.10 -15.89
N LEU A 29 2.24 -3.97 -15.24
CA LEU A 29 2.64 -2.72 -15.89
C LEU A 29 4.14 -2.47 -15.82
N GLY A 30 4.90 -3.26 -15.06
CA GLY A 30 6.32 -3.05 -14.84
C GLY A 30 6.63 -1.76 -14.07
N LEU A 31 5.72 -1.30 -13.21
CA LEU A 31 5.87 -0.07 -12.44
C LEU A 31 6.44 -0.36 -11.05
N ARG A 32 7.23 0.58 -10.53
CA ARG A 32 7.70 0.55 -9.15
C ARG A 32 6.52 0.68 -8.19
N LEU A 33 6.51 -0.03 -7.07
CA LEU A 33 5.46 0.04 -6.07
C LEU A 33 6.00 0.63 -4.77
N VAL A 34 5.32 1.66 -4.26
CA VAL A 34 5.64 2.31 -2.99
C VAL A 34 4.42 2.21 -2.07
N PHE A 35 4.57 1.50 -0.97
CA PHE A 35 3.56 1.49 0.09
C PHE A 35 3.77 2.67 1.04
N VAL A 36 2.69 3.37 1.34
CA VAL A 36 2.71 4.53 2.23
C VAL A 36 1.78 4.28 3.40
N ARG A 37 2.35 4.24 4.60
CA ARG A 37 1.63 4.28 5.87
C ARG A 37 1.66 5.68 6.42
N VAL A 38 0.52 6.23 6.80
CA VAL A 38 0.45 7.54 7.45
C VAL A 38 -0.01 7.35 8.90
N VAL A 39 0.70 7.95 9.82
CA VAL A 39 0.38 8.02 11.24
C VAL A 39 0.05 9.46 11.63
N ASP A 40 -0.70 9.64 12.72
CA ASP A 40 -1.16 10.96 13.14
C ASP A 40 -0.01 11.88 13.54
N GLU A 41 -0.20 13.20 13.37
CA GLU A 41 0.72 14.21 13.89
C GLU A 41 0.79 14.11 15.42
N GLY A 42 2.01 14.14 15.94
CA GLY A 42 2.25 13.97 17.39
C GLY A 42 2.37 12.52 17.85
N THR A 43 2.34 11.57 16.93
CA THR A 43 2.65 10.17 17.23
C THR A 43 4.04 10.06 17.87
N SER A 44 4.13 9.33 19.00
CA SER A 44 5.41 9.12 19.66
C SER A 44 6.39 8.36 18.75
N ARG A 45 7.68 8.54 18.99
CA ARG A 45 8.73 7.82 18.25
C ARG A 45 8.54 6.31 18.31
N GLU A 46 8.19 5.78 19.47
CA GLU A 46 7.95 4.35 19.68
C GLU A 46 6.77 3.85 18.81
N THR A 47 5.68 4.61 18.76
CA THR A 47 4.51 4.26 17.92
C THR A 47 4.84 4.35 16.42
N PHE A 48 5.68 5.30 16.03
CA PHE A 48 6.16 5.42 14.67
C PHE A 48 7.04 4.23 14.27
N GLU A 49 7.99 3.86 15.12
CA GLU A 49 8.86 2.69 14.92
C GLU A 49 8.03 1.39 14.84
N ALA A 50 7.03 1.23 15.71
CA ALA A 50 6.11 0.10 15.65
C ALA A 50 5.26 0.08 14.36
N ALA A 51 4.86 1.23 13.83
CA ALA A 51 4.17 1.30 12.54
C ALA A 51 5.07 0.90 11.37
N ALA A 52 6.35 1.26 11.43
CA ALA A 52 7.35 0.88 10.44
C ALA A 52 7.61 -0.64 10.46
N GLU A 53 7.80 -1.24 11.64
CA GLU A 53 7.97 -2.68 11.81
C GLU A 53 6.75 -3.47 11.28
N ARG A 54 5.53 -3.01 11.59
CA ARG A 54 4.31 -3.64 11.10
C ARG A 54 4.18 -3.55 9.58
N LEU A 55 4.59 -2.43 9.00
CA LEU A 55 4.59 -2.28 7.55
C LEU A 55 5.61 -3.21 6.90
N GLU A 56 6.79 -3.36 7.49
CA GLU A 56 7.82 -4.29 7.03
C GLU A 56 7.33 -5.75 7.10
N LEU A 57 6.70 -6.15 8.20
CA LEU A 57 6.09 -7.48 8.34
C LEU A 57 4.99 -7.71 7.30
N PHE A 58 4.13 -6.72 7.08
CA PHE A 58 3.10 -6.77 6.04
C PHE A 58 3.68 -6.96 4.65
N MET A 59 4.83 -6.34 4.38
CA MET A 59 5.55 -6.48 3.12
C MET A 59 6.15 -7.87 2.95
N THR A 60 6.74 -8.42 4.02
CA THR A 60 7.43 -9.73 3.99
C THR A 60 6.44 -10.87 3.75
N ASP A 61 5.26 -10.82 4.39
CA ASP A 61 4.22 -11.85 4.25
C ASP A 61 3.63 -11.92 2.82
N THR A 62 3.85 -10.90 2.03
CA THR A 62 3.24 -10.74 0.72
C THR A 62 4.26 -10.57 -0.43
N SER A 63 5.55 -10.83 -0.17
CA SER A 63 6.62 -10.65 -1.17
C SER A 63 6.59 -11.72 -2.25
N ASP A 64 6.25 -11.30 -3.47
CA ASP A 64 6.58 -12.02 -4.69
C ASP A 64 7.94 -11.53 -5.21
N ALA A 65 8.86 -12.43 -5.44
CA ALA A 65 10.16 -12.12 -6.02
C ALA A 65 10.00 -11.50 -7.42
N GLY A 66 10.45 -10.26 -7.61
CA GLY A 66 10.59 -9.69 -8.94
C GLY A 66 10.15 -8.25 -9.18
N SER A 67 9.47 -7.58 -8.25
CA SER A 67 9.15 -6.15 -8.38
C SER A 67 9.91 -5.31 -7.35
N SER A 68 10.43 -4.17 -7.79
CA SER A 68 10.99 -3.16 -6.87
C SER A 68 9.86 -2.60 -6.01
N THR A 69 9.81 -3.04 -4.77
CA THR A 69 8.80 -2.60 -3.81
C THR A 69 9.50 -1.83 -2.69
N GLU A 70 9.05 -0.62 -2.47
CA GLU A 70 9.52 0.27 -1.42
C GLU A 70 8.38 0.53 -0.42
N TRP A 71 8.71 1.02 0.76
CA TRP A 71 7.73 1.45 1.73
C TRP A 71 8.16 2.71 2.48
N LEU A 72 7.18 3.49 2.90
CA LEU A 72 7.35 4.79 3.51
C LEU A 72 6.36 4.95 4.66
N VAL A 73 6.83 5.45 5.80
CA VAL A 73 5.98 5.87 6.91
C VAL A 73 6.06 7.39 7.03
N GLU A 74 4.90 8.02 6.97
CA GLU A 74 4.74 9.47 7.02
C GLU A 74 3.89 9.88 8.23
N THR A 75 4.08 11.11 8.69
CA THR A 75 3.23 11.71 9.73
C THR A 75 2.36 12.81 9.15
N GLY A 76 1.10 12.89 9.56
CA GLY A 76 0.18 13.93 9.14
C GLY A 76 -1.17 13.43 8.68
N HIS A 77 -1.87 14.23 7.89
CA HIS A 77 -3.16 13.84 7.33
C HIS A 77 -2.98 12.87 6.16
N PRO A 78 -3.63 11.70 6.16
CA PRO A 78 -3.39 10.65 5.17
C PRO A 78 -3.54 11.11 3.72
N ALA A 79 -4.57 11.88 3.38
CA ALA A 79 -4.77 12.33 2.01
C ALA A 79 -3.65 13.27 1.55
N ASP A 80 -3.18 14.17 2.43
CA ASP A 80 -2.09 15.09 2.11
C ASP A 80 -0.80 14.35 1.80
N ARG A 81 -0.47 13.36 2.63
CA ARG A 81 0.75 12.59 2.50
C ARG A 81 0.75 11.67 1.28
N LEU A 82 -0.40 11.07 0.97
CA LEU A 82 -0.54 10.25 -0.24
C LEU A 82 -0.41 11.08 -1.52
N VAL A 83 -1.00 12.27 -1.54
CA VAL A 83 -0.88 13.20 -2.69
C VAL A 83 0.56 13.67 -2.83
N ALA A 84 1.21 14.10 -1.74
CA ALA A 84 2.61 14.53 -1.75
C ALA A 84 3.55 13.40 -2.21
N ALA A 85 3.37 12.17 -1.70
CA ALA A 85 4.15 11.02 -2.13
C ALA A 85 3.98 10.72 -3.63
N ALA A 86 2.77 10.94 -4.16
CA ALA A 86 2.51 10.76 -5.58
C ALA A 86 3.17 11.84 -6.44
N GLU A 87 3.21 13.08 -5.98
CA GLU A 87 3.92 14.19 -6.64
C GLU A 87 5.43 13.95 -6.63
N ASP A 88 6.00 13.63 -5.47
CA ASP A 88 7.43 13.41 -5.30
C ASP A 88 7.97 12.22 -6.12
N ALA A 89 7.15 11.19 -6.29
CA ALA A 89 7.52 9.98 -7.01
C ALA A 89 7.14 10.02 -8.51
N ASP A 90 6.57 11.11 -9.00
CA ASP A 90 5.96 11.20 -10.36
C ASP A 90 5.08 9.97 -10.63
N ALA A 91 4.10 9.75 -9.74
CA ALA A 91 3.34 8.53 -9.73
C ALA A 91 2.40 8.41 -10.94
N SER A 92 2.37 7.23 -11.51
CA SER A 92 1.44 6.88 -12.59
C SER A 92 0.02 6.65 -12.08
N MET A 93 -0.13 6.27 -10.79
CA MET A 93 -1.42 6.09 -10.11
C MET A 93 -1.26 5.99 -8.61
N ILE A 94 -2.38 6.26 -7.91
CA ILE A 94 -2.54 5.97 -6.48
C ILE A 94 -3.55 4.84 -6.32
N VAL A 95 -3.27 3.89 -5.41
CA VAL A 95 -4.19 2.80 -5.05
C VAL A 95 -4.55 2.95 -3.57
N VAL A 96 -5.82 2.97 -3.25
CA VAL A 96 -6.33 3.06 -1.87
C VAL A 96 -7.50 2.12 -1.65
N GLY A 97 -7.67 1.64 -0.43
CA GLY A 97 -8.87 0.89 -0.04
C GLY A 97 -10.07 1.81 0.12
N SER A 98 -11.26 1.33 -0.18
CA SER A 98 -12.49 1.97 0.25
C SER A 98 -12.77 1.62 1.70
N HIS A 99 -13.09 2.59 2.55
CA HIS A 99 -13.40 2.34 3.95
C HIS A 99 -14.79 1.72 4.12
N GLY A 100 -14.83 0.55 4.77
CA GLY A 100 -15.99 -0.07 5.40
C GLY A 100 -16.76 -1.10 4.57
N PRO A 101 -17.20 -2.19 5.23
CA PRO A 101 -17.90 -3.31 4.60
C PRO A 101 -19.37 -3.02 4.24
N ARG A 102 -19.87 -1.83 4.50
CA ARG A 102 -21.30 -1.48 4.37
C ARG A 102 -21.63 -0.18 3.66
N SER A 103 -20.66 0.56 3.17
CA SER A 103 -20.96 1.76 2.38
C SER A 103 -20.50 1.56 0.95
N SER A 104 -21.44 1.68 0.03
CA SER A 104 -21.18 1.91 -1.40
C SER A 104 -20.55 3.29 -1.65
N LEU A 105 -20.24 4.01 -0.58
CA LEU A 105 -19.67 5.34 -0.61
C LEU A 105 -18.16 5.26 -0.38
N LEU A 106 -17.42 6.07 -1.10
CA LEU A 106 -15.99 6.30 -0.88
C LEU A 106 -15.78 6.76 0.56
N GLY A 107 -14.78 6.19 1.24
CA GLY A 107 -14.33 6.71 2.53
C GLY A 107 -13.80 8.14 2.39
N SER A 108 -13.76 8.88 3.49
CA SER A 108 -13.32 10.29 3.49
C SER A 108 -11.94 10.47 2.85
N ILE A 109 -11.00 9.61 3.19
CA ILE A 109 -9.62 9.65 2.67
C ILE A 109 -9.60 9.33 1.17
N SER A 110 -10.23 8.25 0.73
CA SER A 110 -10.25 7.88 -0.68
C SER A 110 -10.96 8.93 -1.55
N ALA A 111 -12.03 9.55 -1.05
CA ALA A 111 -12.72 10.64 -1.71
C ALA A 111 -11.85 11.90 -1.81
N GLU A 112 -11.12 12.23 -0.75
CA GLU A 112 -10.23 13.39 -0.72
C GLU A 112 -9.02 13.18 -1.64
N VAL A 113 -8.38 12.03 -1.59
CA VAL A 113 -7.28 11.66 -2.51
C VAL A 113 -7.76 11.75 -3.96
N SER A 114 -8.94 11.19 -4.28
CA SER A 114 -9.49 11.21 -5.66
C SER A 114 -9.73 12.61 -6.21
N ARG A 115 -9.99 13.60 -5.35
CA ARG A 115 -10.18 15.01 -5.77
C ARG A 115 -8.89 15.77 -5.99
N ARG A 116 -7.80 15.36 -5.32
CA ARG A 116 -6.56 16.14 -5.22
C ARG A 116 -5.37 15.48 -5.90
N ALA A 117 -5.46 14.20 -6.20
CA ALA A 117 -4.35 13.45 -6.78
C ALA A 117 -3.90 14.03 -8.13
N PRO A 118 -2.58 14.06 -8.39
CA PRO A 118 -2.02 14.50 -9.67
C PRO A 118 -2.15 13.44 -10.76
N CYS A 119 -2.61 12.22 -10.41
CA CYS A 119 -2.71 11.06 -11.28
C CYS A 119 -4.00 10.26 -11.01
N PRO A 120 -4.36 9.28 -11.85
CA PRO A 120 -5.51 8.40 -11.62
C PRO A 120 -5.48 7.72 -10.25
N VAL A 121 -6.64 7.59 -9.61
CA VAL A 121 -6.81 6.92 -8.32
C VAL A 121 -7.67 5.67 -8.50
N VAL A 122 -7.13 4.54 -8.06
CA VAL A 122 -7.83 3.25 -8.01
C VAL A 122 -8.34 3.05 -6.59
N VAL A 123 -9.64 3.03 -6.41
CA VAL A 123 -10.27 2.74 -5.11
C VAL A 123 -10.71 1.28 -5.10
N VAL A 124 -10.18 0.53 -4.16
CA VAL A 124 -10.37 -0.92 -4.07
C VAL A 124 -11.42 -1.25 -3.01
N PRO A 125 -12.57 -1.82 -3.40
CA PRO A 125 -13.57 -2.28 -2.44
C PRO A 125 -13.08 -3.51 -1.66
N PRO A 126 -13.66 -3.81 -0.49
CA PRO A 126 -13.37 -5.04 0.24
C PRO A 126 -13.65 -6.27 -0.63
N GLY A 127 -12.77 -7.27 -0.59
CA GLY A 127 -12.92 -8.53 -1.34
C GLY A 127 -12.49 -8.46 -2.81
N ALA A 128 -11.98 -7.33 -3.30
CA ALA A 128 -11.54 -7.21 -4.69
C ALA A 128 -10.24 -7.96 -5.01
N GLU A 129 -9.49 -8.38 -3.99
CA GLU A 129 -8.29 -9.21 -4.13
C GLU A 129 -8.54 -10.53 -4.85
N ASP A 130 -9.73 -11.09 -4.72
CA ASP A 130 -10.11 -12.37 -5.35
C ASP A 130 -10.24 -12.27 -6.88
N GLY A 131 -10.54 -11.07 -7.39
CA GLY A 131 -10.75 -10.83 -8.83
C GLY A 131 -9.47 -10.69 -9.65
N LEU A 132 -8.32 -10.43 -9.03
CA LEU A 132 -7.05 -10.24 -9.74
C LEU A 132 -6.22 -11.52 -9.89
N ASN A 133 -6.64 -12.60 -9.26
CA ASN A 133 -6.01 -13.90 -9.37
C ASN A 133 -6.97 -14.93 -10.01
N PRO A 134 -7.15 -14.93 -11.35
CA PRO A 134 -8.11 -15.80 -12.02
C PRO A 134 -7.82 -17.31 -11.80
N GLY A 135 -6.64 -17.65 -11.29
CA GLY A 135 -6.27 -19.01 -10.91
C GLY A 135 -6.81 -19.46 -9.55
N ARG A 136 -7.30 -18.54 -8.70
CA ARG A 136 -7.82 -18.88 -7.36
C ARG A 136 -9.32 -19.07 -7.34
N ALA A 137 -10.05 -18.43 -8.22
CA ALA A 137 -11.49 -18.61 -8.38
C ALA A 137 -11.87 -20.04 -8.86
N ALA A 138 -10.93 -20.79 -9.46
CA ALA A 138 -11.15 -22.15 -9.96
C ALA A 138 -10.72 -23.26 -8.98
N ARG A 139 -10.18 -22.91 -7.80
CA ARG A 139 -9.79 -23.89 -6.75
C ARG A 139 -10.61 -23.70 -5.48
N GLY A 140 -11.91 -23.78 -5.64
CA GLY A 140 -12.79 -24.19 -4.55
C GLY A 140 -12.46 -25.64 -4.23
N ASP A 141 -11.99 -25.86 -3.01
CA ASP A 141 -11.95 -27.16 -2.36
C ASP A 141 -11.07 -28.24 -2.99
N ARG A 142 -9.82 -28.35 -2.55
CA ARG A 142 -9.11 -29.60 -2.27
C ARG A 142 -7.76 -29.36 -1.57
N ASP A 143 -7.77 -29.79 -0.32
CA ASP A 143 -6.64 -30.42 0.39
C ASP A 143 -5.39 -29.59 0.73
N GLY A 144 -5.20 -29.46 2.06
CA GLY A 144 -3.98 -28.93 2.66
C GLY A 144 -2.79 -29.85 2.47
N ARG A 145 -1.66 -29.26 2.08
CA ARG A 145 -0.32 -29.67 2.53
C ARG A 145 0.71 -28.59 2.30
N ARG A 146 1.48 -28.40 3.34
CA ARG A 146 2.62 -27.48 3.50
C ARG A 146 3.75 -27.80 2.53
N SER A 147 4.45 -26.79 2.08
CA SER A 147 5.93 -26.82 2.11
C SER A 147 6.47 -25.40 1.96
N GLY A 148 7.39 -25.07 2.86
CA GLY A 148 8.08 -23.79 2.92
C GLY A 148 9.21 -23.71 1.90
N ALA A 149 9.54 -22.52 1.53
CA ALA A 149 10.84 -22.17 0.95
C ALA A 149 11.08 -20.67 1.04
N GLY A 150 12.15 -20.30 1.72
CA GLY A 150 13.18 -19.40 1.22
C GLY A 150 12.86 -17.91 1.19
N VAL A 151 13.19 -17.21 2.27
CA VAL A 151 13.27 -15.75 2.35
C VAL A 151 14.52 -15.29 1.58
N SER A 152 14.35 -14.53 0.53
CA SER A 152 15.42 -13.74 -0.07
C SER A 152 15.12 -12.26 0.16
N ASN A 153 16.01 -11.64 0.90
CA ASN A 153 15.99 -10.26 1.35
C ASN A 153 16.20 -9.31 0.15
N ALA A 154 15.16 -8.59 -0.26
CA ALA A 154 15.28 -7.48 -1.21
C ALA A 154 15.14 -6.16 -0.43
N GLY A 155 16.24 -5.39 -0.43
CA GLY A 155 16.45 -4.21 0.40
C GLY A 155 15.34 -3.16 0.29
N GLY A 156 14.66 -2.92 1.39
CA GLY A 156 13.77 -1.79 1.55
C GLY A 156 14.57 -0.55 1.92
N ILE A 157 14.36 0.55 1.22
CA ILE A 157 14.92 1.84 1.59
C ILE A 157 13.94 2.51 2.56
N VAL A 158 14.35 2.62 3.81
CA VAL A 158 13.61 3.39 4.82
C VAL A 158 13.99 4.86 4.66
N ARG A 159 13.07 5.70 4.24
CA ARG A 159 13.22 7.15 4.35
C ARG A 159 12.53 7.62 5.61
N PHE A 160 13.31 8.06 6.58
CA PHE A 160 12.81 8.75 7.75
C PHE A 160 12.81 10.26 7.46
N ASP A 161 11.66 10.84 7.16
CA ASP A 161 11.48 12.28 7.22
C ASP A 161 10.88 12.64 8.59
N LEU A 162 11.76 12.79 9.56
CA LEU A 162 11.43 13.47 10.80
C LEU A 162 11.45 14.96 10.47
N GLY A 163 10.29 15.50 10.09
CA GLY A 163 10.14 16.93 9.82
C GLY A 163 10.93 17.78 10.80
N ALA A 164 12.09 18.28 10.34
CA ALA A 164 12.96 19.14 11.11
C ALA A 164 12.27 20.49 11.29
N ARG A 165 11.56 20.66 12.40
CA ARG A 165 11.32 21.99 12.95
C ARG A 165 12.56 22.37 13.73
N GLN A 166 13.44 23.10 13.10
CA GLN A 166 14.35 24.00 13.80
C GLN A 166 13.70 25.37 13.82
N THR A 167 13.42 25.81 15.02
CA THR A 167 13.10 27.22 15.37
C THR A 167 14.24 28.13 15.02
#